data_5d4f6df9968d1a62cf602828dfb95dd3
#
_entry.id   5d4f6df9968d1a62cf602828dfb95dd3
#
_cell.length_a   1.000
_cell.length_b   1.000
_cell.length_c   1.000
_cell.angle_alpha   90.00
_cell.angle_beta   90.00
_cell.angle_gamma   90.00
#
_symmetry.space_group_name_H-M   'P 1'
#
loop_
_entity.id
_entity.type
_entity.pdbx_description
1 polymer ?
#
loop_
_entity_poly.entity_id
_entity_poly.type
_entity_poly.pdbx_seq_one_letter_code
_entity_poly.pdbx_strand_id
1 'polypeptide(L)'
;MEFLDQWVWFVVLLPLAALAFRVLRLRPRPELDAFLATVAAVVAADGEVSLFEYCLGRLLAVQVRESLDPSRYARFGRRKPGNVRQEFATLLAVVAQAGHADAASARRAYLAGMQRVLPRDHVPYAPPANGVQALDAVWEPLDALDPLAKQVMVEAVTDAVSHDGRVSVAEAELLRTICGVLHCPLPPMLESS
;
A
#
# COMPACT_ATOMS: atom_id res chain seq x y z
N MET A 1 14.91 20.66 -10.91
CA MET A 1 15.86 19.59 -11.31
C MET A 1 15.68 18.33 -10.45
N GLU A 2 15.00 18.39 -9.31
CA GLU A 2 14.69 17.24 -8.43
C GLU A 2 13.59 16.29 -8.94
N PHE A 3 12.66 16.76 -9.77
CA PHE A 3 11.57 15.93 -10.30
C PHE A 3 12.01 14.84 -11.28
N LEU A 4 13.09 15.05 -12.02
CA LEU A 4 13.63 14.07 -12.97
C LEU A 4 14.36 12.91 -12.26
N ASP A 5 14.91 13.17 -11.08
CA ASP A 5 15.66 12.16 -10.32
C ASP A 5 14.74 11.10 -9.70
N GLN A 6 13.57 11.46 -9.20
CA GLN A 6 12.60 10.50 -8.66
C GLN A 6 12.05 9.54 -9.71
N TRP A 7 11.77 10.01 -10.93
CA TRP A 7 11.25 9.18 -12.03
C TRP A 7 12.23 8.11 -12.50
N VAL A 8 13.52 8.43 -12.55
CA VAL A 8 14.57 7.49 -12.94
C VAL A 8 14.62 6.31 -11.97
N TRP A 9 14.47 6.56 -10.69
CA TRP A 9 14.46 5.52 -9.65
C TRP A 9 13.24 4.59 -9.79
N PHE A 10 12.04 5.11 -10.07
CA PHE A 10 10.84 4.30 -10.28
C PHE A 10 10.94 3.41 -11.51
N VAL A 11 11.36 3.96 -12.64
CA VAL A 11 11.41 3.24 -13.92
C VAL A 11 12.53 2.19 -13.94
N VAL A 12 13.61 2.41 -13.20
CA VAL A 12 14.79 1.53 -13.23
C VAL A 12 14.81 0.56 -12.06
N LEU A 13 14.53 1.01 -10.83
CA LEU A 13 14.67 0.16 -9.64
C LEU A 13 13.56 -0.89 -9.50
N LEU A 14 12.32 -0.59 -9.86
CA LEU A 14 11.24 -1.59 -9.80
C LEU A 14 11.46 -2.78 -10.73
N PRO A 15 11.82 -2.60 -12.02
CA PRO A 15 12.18 -3.72 -12.88
C PRO A 15 13.43 -4.46 -12.41
N LEU A 16 14.44 -3.73 -11.90
CA LEU A 16 15.65 -4.35 -11.35
C LEU A 16 15.34 -5.17 -10.08
N ALA A 17 14.49 -4.67 -9.20
CA ALA A 17 14.03 -5.41 -8.03
C ALA A 17 13.27 -6.68 -8.43
N ALA A 18 12.39 -6.60 -9.44
CA ALA A 18 11.67 -7.77 -9.96
C ALA A 18 12.60 -8.81 -10.61
N LEU A 19 13.65 -8.37 -11.30
CA LEU A 19 14.68 -9.26 -11.86
C LEU A 19 15.54 -9.87 -10.76
N ALA A 20 15.98 -9.08 -9.79
CA ALA A 20 16.73 -9.54 -8.64
C ALA A 20 15.96 -10.57 -7.82
N PHE A 21 14.65 -10.38 -7.67
CA PHE A 21 13.78 -11.31 -6.96
C PHE A 21 13.78 -12.71 -7.57
N ARG A 22 13.85 -12.85 -8.88
CA ARG A 22 13.97 -14.18 -9.54
C ARG A 22 15.19 -14.98 -9.07
N VAL A 23 16.29 -14.29 -8.78
CA VAL A 23 17.52 -14.92 -8.27
C VAL A 23 17.45 -15.08 -6.76
N LEU A 24 16.93 -14.07 -6.04
CA LEU A 24 16.81 -14.06 -4.59
C LEU A 24 15.93 -15.21 -4.08
N ARG A 25 14.78 -15.47 -4.70
CA ARG A 25 13.86 -16.54 -4.27
C ARG A 25 14.46 -17.94 -4.19
N LEU A 26 15.62 -18.15 -4.85
CA LEU A 26 16.36 -19.42 -4.84
C LEU A 26 17.36 -19.51 -3.68
N ARG A 27 17.52 -18.45 -2.89
CA ARG A 27 18.45 -18.39 -1.77
C ARG A 27 17.86 -19.05 -0.52
N PRO A 28 18.72 -19.59 0.35
CA PRO A 28 18.31 -20.12 1.65
C PRO A 28 17.59 -19.07 2.50
N ARG A 29 16.62 -19.52 3.33
CA ARG A 29 15.84 -18.65 4.22
C ARG A 29 16.68 -17.64 5.02
N PRO A 30 17.81 -18.03 5.67
CA PRO A 30 18.62 -17.07 6.42
C PRO A 30 19.20 -15.92 5.56
N GLU A 31 19.53 -16.19 4.30
CA GLU A 31 20.02 -15.16 3.40
C GLU A 31 18.90 -14.18 2.99
N LEU A 32 17.68 -14.69 2.80
CA LEU A 32 16.51 -13.87 2.50
C LEU A 32 16.11 -12.99 3.70
N ASP A 33 16.17 -13.53 4.92
CA ASP A 33 15.92 -12.77 6.14
C ASP A 33 16.98 -11.67 6.33
N ALA A 34 18.26 -11.96 6.09
CA ALA A 34 19.34 -10.98 6.12
C ALA A 34 19.16 -9.90 5.04
N PHE A 35 18.72 -10.28 3.83
CA PHE A 35 18.41 -9.34 2.76
C PHE A 35 17.28 -8.38 3.16
N LEU A 36 16.17 -8.89 3.71
CA LEU A 36 15.06 -8.06 4.17
C LEU A 36 15.48 -7.11 5.31
N ALA A 37 16.32 -7.59 6.24
CA ALA A 37 16.87 -6.75 7.30
C ALA A 37 17.74 -5.62 6.73
N THR A 38 18.54 -5.91 5.69
CA THR A 38 19.36 -4.90 5.01
C THR A 38 18.49 -3.88 4.29
N VAL A 39 17.42 -4.31 3.57
CA VAL A 39 16.48 -3.39 2.92
C VAL A 39 15.82 -2.47 3.96
N ALA A 40 15.36 -3.02 5.08
CA ALA A 40 14.75 -2.23 6.15
C ALA A 40 15.75 -1.21 6.76
N ALA A 41 17.01 -1.60 6.93
CA ALA A 41 18.05 -0.71 7.43
C ALA A 41 18.37 0.44 6.45
N VAL A 42 18.41 0.15 5.15
CA VAL A 42 18.61 1.16 4.11
C VAL A 42 17.45 2.16 4.06
N VAL A 43 16.22 1.65 4.10
CA VAL A 43 14.99 2.49 4.12
C VAL A 43 14.94 3.41 5.33
N ALA A 44 15.51 2.99 6.46
CA ALA A 44 15.50 3.78 7.71
C ALA A 44 16.79 4.61 7.92
N ALA A 45 17.71 4.61 6.97
CA ALA A 45 19.08 5.13 7.19
C ALA A 45 19.15 6.64 7.43
N ASP A 46 18.27 7.43 6.80
CA ASP A 46 18.20 8.88 6.94
C ASP A 46 17.20 9.35 8.01
N GLY A 47 16.48 8.42 8.63
CA GLY A 47 15.47 8.69 9.67
C GLY A 47 14.12 9.15 9.13
N GLU A 48 13.98 9.33 7.83
CA GLU A 48 12.71 9.63 7.14
C GLU A 48 12.42 8.54 6.12
N VAL A 49 11.21 8.01 6.15
CA VAL A 49 10.78 6.98 5.18
C VAL A 49 9.88 7.62 4.14
N SER A 50 10.38 7.76 2.93
CA SER A 50 9.58 8.24 1.80
C SER A 50 8.51 7.22 1.42
N LEU A 51 7.44 7.68 0.77
CA LEU A 51 6.38 6.81 0.26
C LEU A 51 6.94 5.71 -0.66
N PHE A 52 7.89 6.08 -1.53
CA PHE A 52 8.51 5.15 -2.47
C PHE A 52 9.29 4.04 -1.77
N GLU A 53 10.16 4.40 -0.83
CA GLU A 53 10.96 3.45 -0.06
C GLU A 53 10.09 2.50 0.74
N TYR A 54 9.02 3.03 1.34
CA TYR A 54 8.04 2.22 2.02
C TYR A 54 7.37 1.20 1.10
N CYS A 55 6.83 1.66 -0.04
CA CYS A 55 6.15 0.80 -1.01
C CYS A 55 7.10 -0.29 -1.54
N LEU A 56 8.31 0.08 -1.94
CA LEU A 56 9.31 -0.86 -2.45
C LEU A 56 9.71 -1.89 -1.38
N GLY A 57 10.05 -1.45 -0.18
CA GLY A 57 10.42 -2.32 0.93
C GLY A 57 9.29 -3.28 1.31
N ARG A 58 8.05 -2.78 1.31
CA ARG A 58 6.87 -3.58 1.65
C ARG A 58 6.57 -4.65 0.61
N LEU A 59 6.57 -4.29 -0.68
CA LEU A 59 6.35 -5.24 -1.78
C LEU A 59 7.44 -6.32 -1.82
N LEU A 60 8.71 -5.95 -1.65
CA LEU A 60 9.80 -6.92 -1.58
C LEU A 60 9.61 -7.89 -0.39
N ALA A 61 9.25 -7.36 0.77
CA ALA A 61 9.03 -8.19 1.96
C ALA A 61 7.88 -9.19 1.76
N VAL A 62 6.78 -8.77 1.13
CA VAL A 62 5.65 -9.65 0.80
C VAL A 62 6.10 -10.74 -0.17
N GLN A 63 6.71 -10.38 -1.29
CA GLN A 63 7.15 -11.34 -2.31
C GLN A 63 8.15 -12.38 -1.77
N VAL A 64 9.12 -11.95 -0.96
CA VAL A 64 10.09 -12.86 -0.33
C VAL A 64 9.38 -13.83 0.61
N ARG A 65 8.52 -13.34 1.49
CA ARG A 65 7.78 -14.18 2.46
C ARG A 65 6.84 -15.15 1.78
N GLU A 66 6.14 -14.75 0.73
CA GLU A 66 5.29 -15.62 -0.08
C GLU A 66 6.09 -16.74 -0.74
N SER A 67 7.27 -16.43 -1.26
CA SER A 67 8.13 -17.45 -1.88
C SER A 67 8.65 -18.49 -0.88
N LEU A 68 8.80 -18.09 0.39
CA LEU A 68 9.27 -18.98 1.46
C LEU A 68 8.17 -19.89 2.03
N ASP A 69 6.95 -19.41 2.09
CA ASP A 69 5.81 -20.14 2.62
C ASP A 69 4.49 -19.80 1.89
N PRO A 70 4.32 -20.31 0.65
CA PRO A 70 3.13 -20.02 -0.16
C PRO A 70 1.83 -20.48 0.52
N SER A 71 1.89 -21.55 1.33
CA SER A 71 0.70 -22.12 1.97
C SER A 71 0.08 -21.19 3.03
N ARG A 72 0.89 -20.37 3.64
CA ARG A 72 0.45 -19.38 4.63
C ARG A 72 -0.44 -18.31 4.00
N TYR A 73 -0.14 -17.93 2.76
CA TYR A 73 -0.82 -16.86 2.02
C TYR A 73 -2.00 -17.35 1.17
N ALA A 74 -2.18 -18.68 1.04
CA ALA A 74 -3.33 -19.27 0.39
C ALA A 74 -4.61 -19.27 1.26
N ARG A 75 -4.55 -18.78 2.49
CA ARG A 75 -5.68 -18.75 3.42
C ARG A 75 -6.45 -17.46 3.30
N PHE A 76 -7.75 -17.57 3.07
CA PHE A 76 -8.65 -16.42 3.06
C PHE A 76 -9.03 -16.01 4.49
N GLY A 77 -9.05 -14.71 4.72
CA GLY A 77 -9.60 -14.12 5.95
C GLY A 77 -11.12 -14.30 6.04
N ARG A 78 -11.67 -14.03 7.23
CA ARG A 78 -13.12 -14.13 7.52
C ARG A 78 -13.68 -12.89 8.20
N ARG A 79 -12.86 -11.88 8.46
CA ARG A 79 -13.30 -10.63 9.08
C ARG A 79 -14.19 -9.83 8.14
N LYS A 80 -15.14 -9.08 8.73
CA LYS A 80 -16.01 -8.16 8.00
C LYS A 80 -15.49 -6.72 8.11
N PRO A 81 -15.85 -5.81 7.20
CA PRO A 81 -15.36 -4.41 7.20
C PRO A 81 -15.57 -3.70 8.54
N GLY A 82 -16.71 -3.93 9.20
CA GLY A 82 -17.00 -3.34 10.52
C GLY A 82 -16.06 -3.74 11.65
N ASN A 83 -15.28 -4.84 11.50
CA ASN A 83 -14.30 -5.27 12.48
C ASN A 83 -12.94 -4.55 12.34
N VAL A 84 -12.71 -3.87 11.24
CA VAL A 84 -11.43 -3.20 10.90
C VAL A 84 -11.65 -1.73 10.52
N ARG A 85 -12.66 -1.14 11.11
CA ARG A 85 -13.13 0.22 10.84
C ARG A 85 -12.02 1.26 11.00
N GLN A 86 -11.27 1.19 12.09
CA GLN A 86 -10.22 2.14 12.41
C GLN A 86 -8.99 1.93 11.52
N GLU A 87 -8.66 0.68 11.25
CA GLU A 87 -7.56 0.30 10.37
C GLU A 87 -7.82 0.75 8.93
N PHE A 88 -9.05 0.58 8.47
CA PHE A 88 -9.45 1.05 7.14
C PHE A 88 -9.47 2.58 7.06
N ALA A 89 -9.94 3.27 8.10
CA ALA A 89 -9.88 4.72 8.17
C ALA A 89 -8.43 5.25 8.14
N THR A 90 -7.51 4.58 8.83
CA THR A 90 -6.08 4.91 8.79
C THR A 90 -5.51 4.71 7.39
N LEU A 91 -5.81 3.58 6.74
CA LEU A 91 -5.38 3.32 5.36
C LEU A 91 -5.84 4.45 4.41
N LEU A 92 -7.14 4.76 4.42
CA LEU A 92 -7.70 5.81 3.57
C LEU A 92 -7.14 7.21 3.89
N ALA A 93 -6.88 7.50 5.18
CA ALA A 93 -6.31 8.78 5.57
C ALA A 93 -4.88 8.94 5.02
N VAL A 94 -4.07 7.88 5.04
CA VAL A 94 -2.72 7.88 4.44
C VAL A 94 -2.80 8.04 2.92
N VAL A 95 -3.69 7.30 2.25
CA VAL A 95 -3.88 7.41 0.79
C VAL A 95 -4.28 8.83 0.40
N ALA A 96 -5.27 9.39 1.08
CA ALA A 96 -5.76 10.74 0.81
C ALA A 96 -4.68 11.81 1.07
N GLN A 97 -3.89 11.65 2.12
CA GLN A 97 -2.77 12.55 2.44
C GLN A 97 -1.67 12.49 1.37
N ALA A 98 -1.36 11.30 0.87
CA ALA A 98 -0.31 11.10 -0.12
C ALA A 98 -0.68 11.67 -1.51
N GLY A 99 -1.96 11.63 -1.88
CA GLY A 99 -2.44 12.06 -3.20
C GLY A 99 -2.76 13.56 -3.31
N HIS A 100 -2.95 14.26 -2.19
CA HIS A 100 -3.48 15.60 -2.23
C HIS A 100 -2.60 16.59 -1.44
N ALA A 101 -2.26 17.70 -2.08
CA ALA A 101 -1.43 18.73 -1.46
C ALA A 101 -2.15 19.54 -0.37
N ASP A 102 -3.48 19.65 -0.44
CA ASP A 102 -4.28 20.39 0.53
C ASP A 102 -5.21 19.47 1.36
N ALA A 103 -5.38 19.83 2.63
CA ALA A 103 -6.17 19.04 3.57
C ALA A 103 -7.66 18.95 3.22
N ALA A 104 -8.22 19.93 2.49
CA ALA A 104 -9.63 19.92 2.13
C ALA A 104 -9.90 18.90 0.99
N SER A 105 -9.03 18.82 0.00
CA SER A 105 -9.08 17.82 -1.06
C SER A 105 -8.83 16.42 -0.51
N ALA A 106 -7.80 16.24 0.32
CA ALA A 106 -7.52 14.99 1.01
C ALA A 106 -8.74 14.50 1.82
N ARG A 107 -9.40 15.39 2.56
CA ARG A 107 -10.60 15.05 3.31
C ARG A 107 -11.76 14.61 2.41
N ARG A 108 -11.95 15.23 1.22
CA ARG A 108 -12.99 14.83 0.27
C ARG A 108 -12.71 13.43 -0.28
N ALA A 109 -11.48 13.16 -0.69
CA ALA A 109 -11.05 11.85 -1.16
C ALA A 109 -11.24 10.76 -0.08
N TYR A 110 -10.84 11.03 1.15
CA TYR A 110 -11.08 10.15 2.29
C TYR A 110 -12.56 9.82 2.48
N LEU A 111 -13.42 10.85 2.46
CA LEU A 111 -14.86 10.65 2.64
C LEU A 111 -15.49 9.84 1.51
N ALA A 112 -15.04 10.03 0.26
CA ALA A 112 -15.50 9.24 -0.87
C ALA A 112 -15.24 7.73 -0.67
N GLY A 113 -14.02 7.37 -0.25
CA GLY A 113 -13.68 5.98 0.06
C GLY A 113 -14.44 5.42 1.28
N MET A 114 -14.56 6.21 2.36
CA MET A 114 -15.31 5.78 3.56
C MET A 114 -16.79 5.50 3.26
N GLN A 115 -17.43 6.31 2.44
CA GLN A 115 -18.83 6.13 2.07
C GLN A 115 -19.10 4.82 1.33
N ARG A 116 -18.15 4.30 0.57
CA ARG A 116 -18.30 3.01 -0.11
C ARG A 116 -18.36 1.83 0.85
N VAL A 117 -17.48 1.79 1.86
CA VAL A 117 -17.32 0.63 2.75
C VAL A 117 -18.14 0.76 4.02
N LEU A 118 -18.18 1.96 4.60
CA LEU A 118 -18.76 2.24 5.90
C LEU A 118 -19.71 3.47 5.85
N PRO A 119 -20.77 3.44 5.03
CA PRO A 119 -21.62 4.62 4.77
C PRO A 119 -22.35 5.15 6.00
N ARG A 120 -22.45 4.36 7.07
CA ARG A 120 -23.11 4.73 8.32
C ARG A 120 -22.14 5.14 9.42
N ASP A 121 -20.85 5.00 9.17
CA ASP A 121 -19.82 5.29 10.15
C ASP A 121 -19.26 6.70 9.94
N HIS A 122 -19.17 7.44 11.03
CA HIS A 122 -18.63 8.80 11.03
C HIS A 122 -17.24 8.81 11.67
N VAL A 123 -16.25 8.19 10.99
CA VAL A 123 -14.85 8.28 11.41
C VAL A 123 -14.25 9.54 10.80
N PRO A 124 -13.77 10.49 11.61
CA PRO A 124 -13.22 11.75 11.11
C PRO A 124 -11.91 11.50 10.34
N TYR A 125 -11.64 12.34 9.34
CA TYR A 125 -10.34 12.37 8.68
C TYR A 125 -9.26 12.84 9.67
N ALA A 126 -8.35 11.95 10.02
CA ALA A 126 -7.25 12.19 10.93
C ALA A 126 -5.98 11.50 10.39
N PRO A 127 -5.23 12.16 9.49
CA PRO A 127 -4.01 11.57 8.94
C PRO A 127 -2.98 11.37 10.05
N PRO A 128 -2.32 10.19 10.08
CA PRO A 128 -1.35 9.89 11.12
C PRO A 128 -0.08 10.75 10.96
N ALA A 129 0.50 11.16 12.09
CA ALA A 129 1.69 12.00 12.11
C ALA A 129 2.93 11.33 11.52
N ASN A 130 3.01 9.99 11.60
CA ASN A 130 4.07 9.17 11.02
C ASN A 130 3.79 8.75 9.56
N GLY A 131 2.81 9.38 8.91
CA GLY A 131 2.54 9.21 7.49
C GLY A 131 2.35 7.74 7.09
N VAL A 132 3.05 7.33 6.03
CA VAL A 132 2.94 5.98 5.44
C VAL A 132 3.36 4.85 6.39
N GLN A 133 4.22 5.11 7.37
CA GLN A 133 4.65 4.12 8.35
C GLN A 133 3.49 3.62 9.25
N ALA A 134 2.43 4.42 9.40
CA ALA A 134 1.23 4.01 10.13
C ALA A 134 0.56 2.77 9.52
N LEU A 135 0.81 2.49 8.25
CA LEU A 135 0.25 1.33 7.54
C LEU A 135 0.77 -0.01 8.09
N ASP A 136 1.93 -0.04 8.73
CA ASP A 136 2.47 -1.28 9.29
C ASP A 136 1.56 -1.91 10.35
N ALA A 137 0.85 -1.08 11.10
CA ALA A 137 -0.09 -1.55 12.13
C ALA A 137 -1.42 -2.06 11.57
N VAL A 138 -1.78 -1.69 10.33
CA VAL A 138 -3.09 -2.00 9.76
C VAL A 138 -3.09 -3.18 8.78
N TRP A 139 -1.94 -3.59 8.28
CA TRP A 139 -1.87 -4.65 7.27
C TRP A 139 -2.43 -5.99 7.74
N GLU A 140 -2.04 -6.46 8.92
CA GLU A 140 -2.49 -7.76 9.43
C GLU A 140 -4.01 -7.79 9.67
N PRO A 141 -4.64 -6.80 10.33
CA PRO A 141 -6.09 -6.74 10.44
C PRO A 141 -6.83 -6.70 9.11
N LEU A 142 -6.32 -5.91 8.14
CA LEU A 142 -6.92 -5.78 6.82
C LEU A 142 -6.76 -7.04 5.96
N ASP A 143 -5.61 -7.71 6.05
CA ASP A 143 -5.40 -8.98 5.35
C ASP A 143 -6.30 -10.12 5.89
N ALA A 144 -6.74 -10.03 7.13
CA ALA A 144 -7.69 -10.97 7.73
C ALA A 144 -9.15 -10.79 7.27
N LEU A 145 -9.45 -9.83 6.40
CA LEU A 145 -10.77 -9.65 5.78
C LEU A 145 -11.13 -10.81 4.84
N ASP A 146 -12.43 -11.08 4.70
CA ASP A 146 -12.89 -11.99 3.66
C ASP A 146 -12.65 -11.40 2.25
N PRO A 147 -12.55 -12.25 1.20
CA PRO A 147 -12.18 -11.79 -0.14
C PRO A 147 -13.11 -10.72 -0.72
N LEU A 148 -14.42 -10.82 -0.46
CA LEU A 148 -15.38 -9.83 -0.94
C LEU A 148 -15.20 -8.48 -0.23
N ALA A 149 -14.95 -8.53 1.09
CA ALA A 149 -14.66 -7.31 1.85
C ALA A 149 -13.35 -6.64 1.39
N LYS A 150 -12.31 -7.42 1.06
CA LYS A 150 -11.08 -6.90 0.47
C LYS A 150 -11.33 -6.23 -0.88
N GLN A 151 -12.14 -6.84 -1.74
CA GLN A 151 -12.50 -6.26 -3.03
C GLN A 151 -13.17 -4.88 -2.85
N VAL A 152 -14.21 -4.81 -2.01
CA VAL A 152 -14.92 -3.55 -1.74
C VAL A 152 -13.98 -2.49 -1.15
N MET A 153 -13.03 -2.91 -0.32
CA MET A 153 -12.02 -2.01 0.24
C MET A 153 -11.06 -1.46 -0.84
N VAL A 154 -10.59 -2.31 -1.76
CA VAL A 154 -9.74 -1.87 -2.89
C VAL A 154 -10.51 -0.92 -3.81
N GLU A 155 -11.79 -1.19 -4.07
CA GLU A 155 -12.66 -0.28 -4.82
C GLU A 155 -12.80 1.08 -4.13
N ALA A 156 -12.93 1.11 -2.79
CA ALA A 156 -12.99 2.35 -2.02
C ALA A 156 -11.67 3.13 -2.04
N VAL A 157 -10.53 2.44 -2.02
CA VAL A 157 -9.22 3.08 -2.21
C VAL A 157 -9.14 3.66 -3.62
N THR A 158 -9.63 2.95 -4.63
CA THR A 158 -9.67 3.43 -6.01
C THR A 158 -10.55 4.68 -6.15
N ASP A 159 -11.71 4.73 -5.49
CA ASP A 159 -12.57 5.92 -5.47
C ASP A 159 -11.87 7.11 -4.80
N ALA A 160 -11.12 6.88 -3.74
CA ALA A 160 -10.35 7.94 -3.08
C ALA A 160 -9.22 8.46 -3.98
N VAL A 161 -8.47 7.58 -4.63
CA VAL A 161 -7.35 7.89 -5.52
C VAL A 161 -7.83 8.61 -6.79
N SER A 162 -8.99 8.23 -7.33
CA SER A 162 -9.54 8.83 -8.55
C SER A 162 -10.52 9.98 -8.30
N HIS A 163 -10.63 10.45 -7.06
CA HIS A 163 -11.66 11.41 -6.65
C HIS A 163 -11.62 12.74 -7.43
N ASP A 164 -10.46 13.21 -7.79
CA ASP A 164 -10.27 14.45 -8.55
C ASP A 164 -10.15 14.22 -10.08
N GLY A 165 -10.31 12.97 -10.53
CA GLY A 165 -10.19 12.57 -11.95
C GLY A 165 -8.75 12.43 -12.42
N ARG A 166 -7.77 12.49 -11.54
CA ARG A 166 -6.35 12.31 -11.84
C ARG A 166 -5.76 11.32 -10.84
N VAL A 167 -4.84 10.50 -11.32
CA VAL A 167 -4.10 9.56 -10.47
C VAL A 167 -2.63 9.98 -10.49
N SER A 168 -2.13 10.43 -9.37
CA SER A 168 -0.70 10.74 -9.21
C SER A 168 0.12 9.45 -9.16
N VAL A 169 1.43 9.57 -9.44
CA VAL A 169 2.34 8.42 -9.33
C VAL A 169 2.36 7.87 -7.89
N ALA A 170 2.34 8.75 -6.90
CA ALA A 170 2.29 8.37 -5.49
C ALA A 170 1.05 7.52 -5.16
N GLU A 171 -0.11 7.93 -5.64
CA GLU A 171 -1.37 7.20 -5.47
C GLU A 171 -1.36 5.85 -6.19
N ALA A 172 -0.86 5.82 -7.42
CA ALA A 172 -0.75 4.59 -8.20
C ALA A 172 0.16 3.55 -7.52
N GLU A 173 1.31 3.97 -7.01
CA GLU A 173 2.24 3.08 -6.31
C GLU A 173 1.70 2.63 -4.95
N LEU A 174 1.02 3.50 -4.23
CA LEU A 174 0.37 3.13 -2.98
C LEU A 174 -0.78 2.14 -3.21
N LEU A 175 -1.63 2.35 -4.22
CA LEU A 175 -2.68 1.41 -4.62
C LEU A 175 -2.09 0.05 -5.04
N ARG A 176 -1.00 0.05 -5.82
CA ARG A 176 -0.28 -1.17 -6.19
C ARG A 176 0.24 -1.92 -4.96
N THR A 177 0.80 -1.19 -4.00
CA THR A 177 1.30 -1.76 -2.75
C THR A 177 0.17 -2.34 -1.92
N ILE A 178 -0.95 -1.63 -1.78
CA ILE A 178 -2.14 -2.12 -1.08
C ILE A 178 -2.64 -3.42 -1.71
N CYS A 179 -2.80 -3.45 -3.04
CA CYS A 179 -3.23 -4.65 -3.76
C CYS A 179 -2.25 -5.82 -3.56
N GLY A 180 -0.94 -5.56 -3.66
CA GLY A 180 0.09 -6.57 -3.44
C GLY A 180 0.08 -7.15 -2.03
N VAL A 181 0.00 -6.29 -1.00
CA VAL A 181 0.00 -6.72 0.42
C VAL A 181 -1.27 -7.48 0.78
N LEU A 182 -2.42 -7.12 0.20
CA LEU A 182 -3.72 -7.73 0.50
C LEU A 182 -4.08 -8.88 -0.45
N HIS A 183 -3.16 -9.25 -1.36
CA HIS A 183 -3.36 -10.31 -2.35
C HIS A 183 -4.61 -10.09 -3.23
N CYS A 184 -4.87 -8.83 -3.58
CA CYS A 184 -5.96 -8.42 -4.46
C CYS A 184 -5.44 -8.11 -5.87
N PRO A 185 -6.24 -8.35 -6.92
CA PRO A 185 -5.89 -7.88 -8.26
C PRO A 185 -5.88 -6.35 -8.29
N LEU A 186 -4.95 -5.78 -9.08
CA LEU A 186 -4.93 -4.34 -9.32
C LEU A 186 -6.16 -3.98 -10.17
N PRO A 187 -6.99 -3.03 -9.74
CA PRO A 187 -8.11 -2.56 -10.56
C PRO A 187 -7.59 -1.88 -11.84
N PRO A 188 -8.37 -1.91 -12.94
CA PRO A 188 -8.00 -1.19 -14.13
C PRO A 188 -7.89 0.29 -13.78
N MET A 189 -6.68 0.83 -13.92
CA MET A 189 -6.42 2.25 -13.73
C MET A 189 -7.10 3.02 -14.88
N LEU A 190 -7.74 4.13 -14.56
CA LEU A 190 -8.18 5.05 -15.59
C LEU A 190 -6.95 5.48 -16.37
N GLU A 191 -6.90 5.14 -17.66
CA GLU A 191 -5.84 5.63 -18.54
C GLU A 191 -5.91 7.15 -18.52
N SER A 192 -4.82 7.77 -18.09
CA SER A 192 -4.68 9.24 -18.14
C SER A 192 -4.70 9.65 -19.61
N SER A 193 -5.79 10.28 -19.98
CA SER A 193 -5.94 10.91 -21.31
C SER A 193 -5.06 12.13 -21.42
#